data_a5312dec344e0a35b40d48330f52dc28
#
_entry.id   a5312dec344e0a35b40d48330f52dc28
#
_cell.length_a   1.000
_cell.length_b   1.000
_cell.length_c   1.000
_cell.angle_alpha   90.00
_cell.angle_beta   90.00
_cell.angle_gamma   90.00
#
_symmetry.space_group_name_H-M   'P 1'
#
loop_
_entity.id
_entity.type
_entity.pdbx_description
1 polymer ?
#
loop_
_entity_poly.entity_id
_entity_poly.type
_entity_poly.pdbx_seq_one_letter_code
_entity_poly.pdbx_strand_id
1 'polypeptide(L)'
;YQMGINPSEFFSRTGFAGGHEQAVISVLNKQYDAGATWVSGQGDVKEGYSRGMLRNMIKKGLLDMSELRVIWLSNQIMNGPHVIRKDLPEDLKEEIIQHNLNLQKEDQKCFKEITMGESQGFIRVNHENYINVVDIRRFIKNQRRR
;
A
#
# COMPACT_ATOMS: atom_id res chain seq x y z
N TYR A 1 9.72 -8.54 10.86
CA TYR A 1 8.80 -8.73 12.00
C TYR A 1 8.33 -10.18 12.12
N GLN A 2 7.63 -10.74 11.12
CA GLN A 2 7.08 -12.11 11.19
C GLN A 2 8.15 -13.20 11.34
N MET A 3 9.35 -12.98 10.83
CA MET A 3 10.48 -13.88 10.91
C MET A 3 11.44 -13.56 12.08
N GLY A 4 11.12 -12.60 12.93
CA GLY A 4 11.98 -12.17 14.03
C GLY A 4 13.29 -11.51 13.59
N ILE A 5 13.45 -11.19 12.30
CA ILE A 5 14.68 -10.60 11.77
C ILE A 5 14.72 -9.10 12.09
N ASN A 6 15.81 -8.65 12.67
CA ASN A 6 16.12 -7.23 12.79
C ASN A 6 16.82 -6.76 11.51
N PRO A 7 16.21 -5.86 10.72
CA PRO A 7 16.79 -5.44 9.44
C PRO A 7 18.17 -4.80 9.56
N SER A 8 18.45 -4.08 10.64
CA SER A 8 19.75 -3.42 10.86
C SER A 8 20.89 -4.38 11.17
N GLU A 9 20.58 -5.61 11.59
CA GLU A 9 21.55 -6.66 11.85
C GLU A 9 21.69 -7.62 10.66
N PHE A 10 20.60 -7.77 9.88
CA PHE A 10 20.56 -8.70 8.77
C PHE A 10 21.13 -8.11 7.47
N PHE A 11 20.83 -6.85 7.18
CA PHE A 11 21.30 -6.17 5.97
C PHE A 11 22.55 -5.34 6.26
N SER A 12 23.54 -5.41 5.37
CA SER A 12 24.75 -4.59 5.44
C SER A 12 24.46 -3.10 5.37
N ARG A 13 23.41 -2.72 4.61
CA ARG A 13 22.94 -1.34 4.47
C ARG A 13 21.45 -1.30 4.18
N THR A 14 20.76 -0.37 4.83
CA THR A 14 19.38 -0.02 4.51
C THR A 14 19.26 1.47 4.22
N GLY A 15 18.32 1.86 3.38
CA GLY A 15 18.10 3.26 3.02
C GLY A 15 16.66 3.52 2.58
N PHE A 16 16.28 4.79 2.61
CA PHE A 16 15.00 5.26 2.08
C PHE A 16 15.21 5.88 0.70
N ALA A 17 14.55 5.33 -0.30
CA ALA A 17 14.74 5.74 -1.69
C ALA A 17 13.96 7.00 -2.08
N GLY A 18 13.12 7.54 -1.19
CA GLY A 18 12.30 8.71 -1.47
C GLY A 18 10.89 8.38 -1.99
N GLY A 19 10.70 7.22 -2.61
CA GLY A 19 9.40 6.78 -3.13
C GLY A 19 9.43 5.37 -3.69
N HIS A 20 8.25 4.87 -4.06
CA HIS A 20 8.09 3.50 -4.55
C HIS A 20 8.75 3.28 -5.90
N GLU A 21 8.61 4.24 -6.83
CA GLU A 21 9.26 4.18 -8.15
C GLU A 21 10.79 4.23 -8.01
N GLN A 22 11.29 5.14 -7.17
CA GLN A 22 12.73 5.29 -6.88
C GLN A 22 13.32 4.03 -6.23
N ALA A 23 12.55 3.33 -5.39
CA ALA A 23 12.99 2.07 -4.81
C ALA A 23 13.20 0.99 -5.88
N VAL A 24 12.29 0.88 -6.84
CA VAL A 24 12.42 -0.04 -7.98
C VAL A 24 13.60 0.35 -8.87
N ILE A 25 13.72 1.62 -9.23
CA ILE A 25 14.85 2.13 -10.06
C ILE A 25 16.20 1.87 -9.38
N SER A 26 16.29 2.01 -8.05
CA SER A 26 17.53 1.74 -7.32
C SER A 26 17.97 0.29 -7.41
N VAL A 27 17.02 -0.66 -7.52
CA VAL A 27 17.32 -2.09 -7.73
C VAL A 27 17.74 -2.33 -9.19
N LEU A 28 17.03 -1.77 -10.16
CA LEU A 28 17.38 -1.87 -11.58
C LEU A 28 18.80 -1.34 -11.86
N ASN A 29 19.17 -0.23 -11.22
CA ASN A 29 20.49 0.38 -11.32
C ASN A 29 21.55 -0.32 -10.44
N LYS A 30 21.22 -1.45 -9.79
CA LYS A 30 22.13 -2.21 -8.94
C LYS A 30 22.73 -1.41 -7.77
N GLN A 31 22.03 -0.35 -7.32
CA GLN A 31 22.40 0.43 -6.15
C GLN A 31 22.05 -0.31 -4.85
N TYR A 32 21.00 -1.15 -4.91
CA TYR A 32 20.55 -2.04 -3.85
C TYR A 32 20.20 -3.40 -4.45
N ASP A 33 20.44 -4.47 -3.68
CA ASP A 33 20.12 -5.84 -4.08
C ASP A 33 18.63 -6.15 -4.01
N ALA A 34 17.90 -5.43 -3.15
CA ALA A 34 16.45 -5.54 -3.00
C ALA A 34 15.81 -4.22 -2.62
N GLY A 35 14.54 -4.06 -2.97
CA GLY A 35 13.72 -2.89 -2.63
C GLY A 35 12.30 -3.28 -2.24
N ALA A 36 11.65 -2.47 -1.42
CA ALA A 36 10.25 -2.62 -1.06
C ALA A 36 9.39 -1.62 -1.84
N THR A 37 8.33 -2.14 -2.48
CA THR A 37 7.35 -1.32 -3.18
C THR A 37 5.95 -1.89 -2.95
N TRP A 38 4.90 -1.26 -3.47
CA TRP A 38 3.55 -1.76 -3.31
C TRP A 38 2.98 -2.32 -4.62
N VAL A 39 2.21 -3.38 -4.48
CA VAL A 39 1.45 -4.03 -5.56
C VAL A 39 0.12 -4.54 -5.03
N SER A 40 -0.85 -4.78 -5.90
CA SER A 40 -2.14 -5.36 -5.50
C SER A 40 -2.03 -6.81 -5.01
N GLY A 41 -0.98 -7.51 -5.40
CA GLY A 41 -0.84 -8.95 -5.17
C GLY A 41 -1.82 -9.82 -5.97
N GLN A 42 -2.62 -9.22 -6.87
CA GLN A 42 -3.60 -9.88 -7.73
C GLN A 42 -3.17 -9.78 -9.19
N GLY A 43 -3.47 -10.79 -9.99
CA GLY A 43 -3.05 -10.86 -11.40
C GLY A 43 -1.68 -11.48 -11.60
N ASP A 44 -1.19 -11.47 -12.84
CA ASP A 44 0.08 -12.09 -13.20
C ASP A 44 1.27 -11.22 -12.75
N VAL A 45 2.22 -11.83 -12.09
CA VAL A 45 3.48 -11.18 -11.70
C VAL A 45 4.28 -10.66 -12.89
N LYS A 46 4.24 -11.36 -14.03
CA LYS A 46 4.92 -10.95 -15.26
C LYS A 46 4.36 -9.64 -15.85
N GLU A 47 3.10 -9.36 -15.54
CA GLU A 47 2.40 -8.13 -15.91
C GLU A 47 2.53 -7.02 -14.85
N GLY A 48 3.30 -7.25 -13.79
CA GLY A 48 3.44 -6.33 -12.64
C GLY A 48 2.19 -6.30 -11.77
N TYR A 49 1.40 -7.38 -11.75
CA TYR A 49 0.09 -7.51 -11.13
C TYR A 49 -1.01 -6.65 -11.80
N SER A 50 -2.21 -6.65 -11.25
CA SER A 50 -3.33 -5.85 -11.77
C SER A 50 -3.18 -4.36 -11.50
N ARG A 51 -2.55 -3.98 -10.37
CA ARG A 51 -2.33 -2.59 -9.92
C ARG A 51 -1.07 -2.48 -9.06
N GLY A 52 -0.57 -1.27 -8.94
CA GLY A 52 0.57 -0.96 -8.09
C GLY A 52 1.74 -0.36 -8.85
N MET A 53 2.85 -0.15 -8.15
CA MET A 53 3.98 0.55 -8.73
C MET A 53 4.59 -0.20 -9.90
N LEU A 54 4.75 -1.52 -9.81
CA LEU A 54 5.33 -2.31 -10.91
C LEU A 54 4.46 -2.19 -12.17
N ARG A 55 3.12 -2.33 -12.04
CA ARG A 55 2.20 -2.15 -13.17
C ARG A 55 2.27 -0.75 -13.77
N ASN A 56 2.37 0.27 -12.94
CA ASN A 56 2.47 1.65 -13.40
C ASN A 56 3.76 1.90 -14.16
N MET A 57 4.88 1.35 -13.70
CA MET A 57 6.18 1.48 -14.39
C MET A 57 6.19 0.74 -15.73
N ILE A 58 5.58 -0.45 -15.81
CA ILE A 58 5.42 -1.18 -17.10
C ILE A 58 4.59 -0.34 -18.08
N LYS A 59 3.46 0.21 -17.65
CA LYS A 59 2.62 1.08 -18.49
C LYS A 59 3.33 2.32 -18.99
N LYS A 60 4.30 2.84 -18.23
CA LYS A 60 5.15 3.97 -18.61
C LYS A 60 6.35 3.55 -19.48
N GLY A 61 6.56 2.27 -19.73
CA GLY A 61 7.76 1.76 -20.42
C GLY A 61 9.06 1.88 -19.62
N LEU A 62 8.98 1.98 -18.29
CA LEU A 62 10.11 2.14 -17.38
C LEU A 62 10.59 0.84 -16.75
N LEU A 63 9.88 -0.26 -16.96
CA LEU A 63 10.17 -1.56 -16.36
C LEU A 63 9.76 -2.70 -17.28
N ASP A 64 10.68 -3.66 -17.47
CA ASP A 64 10.39 -5.01 -17.91
C ASP A 64 10.51 -5.95 -16.71
N MET A 65 9.47 -6.76 -16.44
CA MET A 65 9.49 -7.70 -15.32
C MET A 65 10.49 -8.85 -15.46
N SER A 66 11.12 -9.02 -16.62
CA SER A 66 12.26 -9.93 -16.79
C SER A 66 13.51 -9.45 -16.04
N GLU A 67 13.62 -8.14 -15.73
CA GLU A 67 14.74 -7.52 -15.01
C GLU A 67 14.62 -7.62 -13.49
N LEU A 68 13.42 -7.97 -12.97
CA LEU A 68 13.13 -8.04 -11.54
C LEU A 68 12.53 -9.38 -11.14
N ARG A 69 12.77 -9.76 -9.90
CA ARG A 69 12.12 -10.89 -9.27
C ARG A 69 11.40 -10.46 -8.00
N VAL A 70 10.09 -10.74 -7.94
CA VAL A 70 9.34 -10.61 -6.69
C VAL A 70 9.69 -11.78 -5.79
N ILE A 71 10.32 -11.50 -4.65
CA ILE A 71 10.80 -12.52 -3.72
C ILE A 71 9.89 -12.71 -2.50
N TRP A 72 9.01 -11.75 -2.23
CA TRP A 72 8.09 -11.84 -1.11
C TRP A 72 6.90 -10.88 -1.28
N LEU A 73 5.73 -11.30 -0.81
CA LEU A 73 4.52 -10.48 -0.68
C LEU A 73 4.07 -10.47 0.78
N SER A 74 3.75 -9.29 1.29
CA SER A 74 3.13 -9.17 2.61
C SER A 74 1.69 -9.69 2.59
N ASN A 75 1.14 -9.94 3.78
CA ASN A 75 -0.31 -9.98 3.92
C ASN A 75 -0.91 -8.66 3.41
N GLN A 76 -2.15 -8.71 2.93
CA GLN A 76 -2.84 -7.51 2.47
C GLN A 76 -2.89 -6.45 3.56
N ILE A 77 -2.58 -5.22 3.18
CA ILE A 77 -2.66 -4.05 4.04
C ILE A 77 -3.83 -3.21 3.52
N MET A 78 -4.75 -2.87 4.43
CA MET A 78 -5.86 -1.98 4.10
C MET A 78 -5.33 -0.60 3.70
N ASN A 79 -5.97 0.01 2.72
CA ASN A 79 -5.70 1.40 2.36
C ASN A 79 -5.98 2.34 3.55
N GLY A 80 -5.44 3.55 3.49
CA GLY A 80 -5.71 4.57 4.51
C GLY A 80 -7.22 4.83 4.63
N PRO A 81 -7.79 4.84 5.86
CA PRO A 81 -9.22 5.05 6.03
C PRO A 81 -9.61 6.50 5.81
N HIS A 82 -10.79 6.73 5.26
CA HIS A 82 -11.48 8.00 5.44
C HIS A 82 -11.98 8.08 6.89
N VAL A 83 -11.69 9.15 7.56
CA VAL A 83 -12.05 9.34 8.96
C VAL A 83 -12.91 10.59 9.15
N ILE A 84 -13.85 10.54 10.07
CA ILE A 84 -14.71 11.66 10.45
C ILE A 84 -14.59 11.94 11.95
N ARG A 85 -14.91 13.13 12.38
CA ARG A 85 -14.85 13.52 13.78
C ARG A 85 -15.83 12.68 14.61
N LYS A 86 -15.36 12.24 15.78
CA LYS A 86 -16.16 11.40 16.67
C LYS A 86 -17.36 12.14 17.27
N ASP A 87 -17.26 13.45 17.46
CA ASP A 87 -18.24 14.33 18.10
C ASP A 87 -19.37 14.83 17.17
N LEU A 88 -19.39 14.40 15.90
CA LEU A 88 -20.51 14.66 15.00
C LEU A 88 -21.74 13.86 15.41
N PRO A 89 -22.97 14.35 15.16
CA PRO A 89 -24.20 13.59 15.31
C PRO A 89 -24.16 12.27 14.56
N GLU A 90 -24.75 11.21 15.12
CA GLU A 90 -24.69 9.86 14.52
C GLU A 90 -25.41 9.76 13.18
N ASP A 91 -26.54 10.47 13.01
CA ASP A 91 -27.28 10.57 11.76
C ASP A 91 -26.42 11.18 10.64
N LEU A 92 -25.72 12.28 10.93
CA LEU A 92 -24.81 12.92 9.98
C LEU A 92 -23.63 11.99 9.62
N LYS A 93 -23.08 11.26 10.60
CA LYS A 93 -22.02 10.29 10.33
C LYS A 93 -22.49 9.20 9.38
N GLU A 94 -23.68 8.67 9.64
CA GLU A 94 -24.25 7.63 8.80
C GLU A 94 -24.54 8.14 7.38
N GLU A 95 -25.06 9.35 7.23
CA GLU A 95 -25.26 9.99 5.92
C GLU A 95 -23.96 10.12 5.14
N ILE A 96 -22.88 10.61 5.77
CA ILE A 96 -21.55 10.71 5.16
C ILE A 96 -21.02 9.33 4.74
N ILE A 97 -21.21 8.31 5.58
CA ILE A 97 -20.79 6.95 5.26
C ILE A 97 -21.55 6.41 4.07
N GLN A 98 -22.88 6.54 4.05
CA GLN A 98 -23.71 6.06 2.94
C GLN A 98 -23.39 6.78 1.63
N HIS A 99 -23.17 8.10 1.67
CA HIS A 99 -22.72 8.84 0.51
C HIS A 99 -21.40 8.27 -0.05
N ASN A 100 -20.39 8.04 0.78
CA ASN A 100 -19.12 7.45 0.33
C ASN A 100 -19.31 6.05 -0.25
N LEU A 101 -20.10 5.19 0.40
CA LEU A 101 -20.34 3.81 -0.06
C LEU A 101 -21.03 3.79 -1.44
N ASN A 102 -21.88 4.75 -1.72
CA ASN A 102 -22.64 4.85 -2.96
C ASN A 102 -21.93 5.67 -4.05
N LEU A 103 -20.89 6.44 -3.71
CA LEU A 103 -20.25 7.42 -4.59
C LEU A 103 -19.86 6.85 -5.95
N GLN A 104 -19.37 5.61 -6.00
CA GLN A 104 -19.00 4.95 -7.25
C GLN A 104 -20.17 4.81 -8.22
N LYS A 105 -21.39 4.63 -7.69
CA LYS A 105 -22.61 4.46 -8.49
C LYS A 105 -23.26 5.80 -8.82
N GLU A 106 -23.24 6.73 -7.89
CA GLU A 106 -23.92 8.02 -7.98
C GLU A 106 -23.12 9.07 -8.75
N ASP A 107 -21.79 9.10 -8.54
CA ASP A 107 -20.88 10.00 -9.26
C ASP A 107 -19.55 9.30 -9.56
N GLN A 108 -19.54 8.56 -10.66
CA GLN A 108 -18.35 7.82 -11.09
C GLN A 108 -17.17 8.75 -11.43
N LYS A 109 -17.42 9.97 -11.86
CA LYS A 109 -16.36 10.94 -12.18
C LYS A 109 -15.65 11.38 -10.91
N CYS A 110 -16.40 11.86 -9.92
CA CYS A 110 -15.88 12.23 -8.61
C CYS A 110 -15.16 11.05 -7.94
N PHE A 111 -15.76 9.85 -7.97
CA PHE A 111 -15.13 8.65 -7.42
C PHE A 111 -13.77 8.35 -8.06
N LYS A 112 -13.64 8.43 -9.39
CA LYS A 112 -12.37 8.20 -10.09
C LYS A 112 -11.32 9.26 -9.75
N GLU A 113 -11.71 10.51 -9.58
CA GLU A 113 -10.80 11.59 -9.21
C GLU A 113 -10.26 11.38 -7.78
N ILE A 114 -11.12 11.08 -6.82
CA ILE A 114 -10.73 10.84 -5.41
C ILE A 114 -9.84 9.60 -5.28
N THR A 115 -10.12 8.54 -6.04
CA THR A 115 -9.41 7.27 -5.95
C THR A 115 -8.28 7.12 -6.97
N MET A 116 -8.02 8.17 -7.76
CA MET A 116 -7.06 8.14 -8.88
C MET A 116 -7.34 7.00 -9.88
N GLY A 117 -8.61 6.57 -9.98
CA GLY A 117 -9.03 5.47 -10.85
C GLY A 117 -8.60 4.07 -10.41
N GLU A 118 -7.99 3.93 -9.25
CA GLU A 118 -7.40 2.67 -8.79
C GLU A 118 -8.28 1.85 -7.83
N SER A 119 -9.45 2.37 -7.46
CA SER A 119 -10.37 1.70 -6.51
C SER A 119 -11.59 1.09 -7.21
N GLN A 120 -12.20 0.11 -6.55
CA GLN A 120 -13.45 -0.53 -6.98
C GLN A 120 -14.63 -0.18 -6.07
N GLY A 121 -14.46 0.73 -5.12
CA GLY A 121 -15.48 1.16 -4.18
C GLY A 121 -14.91 1.44 -2.80
N PHE A 122 -15.74 2.01 -1.95
CA PHE A 122 -15.47 2.14 -0.52
C PHE A 122 -16.17 1.02 0.24
N ILE A 123 -15.58 0.63 1.37
CA ILE A 123 -16.15 -0.35 2.29
C ILE A 123 -16.07 0.16 3.72
N ARG A 124 -17.01 -0.26 4.56
CA ARG A 124 -16.88 -0.02 6.00
C ARG A 124 -15.71 -0.81 6.56
N VAL A 125 -14.96 -0.18 7.44
CA VAL A 125 -13.83 -0.79 8.14
C VAL A 125 -13.91 -0.49 9.63
N ASN A 126 -13.24 -1.32 10.42
CA ASN A 126 -13.10 -1.15 11.86
C ASN A 126 -11.64 -1.35 12.27
N HIS A 127 -11.35 -1.27 13.57
CA HIS A 127 -10.00 -1.42 14.10
C HIS A 127 -9.34 -2.77 13.74
N GLU A 128 -10.12 -3.85 13.69
CA GLU A 128 -9.60 -5.19 13.42
C GLU A 128 -9.00 -5.31 12.02
N ASN A 129 -9.54 -4.58 11.04
CA ASN A 129 -9.01 -4.53 9.68
C ASN A 129 -7.56 -3.96 9.63
N TYR A 130 -7.15 -3.20 10.64
CA TYR A 130 -5.84 -2.54 10.73
C TYR A 130 -4.90 -3.19 11.76
N ILE A 131 -5.28 -4.29 12.40
CA ILE A 131 -4.50 -4.88 13.50
C ILE A 131 -3.06 -5.22 13.07
N ASN A 132 -2.86 -5.72 11.86
CA ASN A 132 -1.53 -6.02 11.33
C ASN A 132 -0.63 -4.78 11.27
N VAL A 133 -1.18 -3.64 10.87
CA VAL A 133 -0.45 -2.36 10.82
C VAL A 133 -0.15 -1.85 12.23
N VAL A 134 -1.11 -1.99 13.13
CA VAL A 134 -0.94 -1.61 14.55
C VAL A 134 0.18 -2.43 15.20
N ASP A 135 0.23 -3.73 14.96
CA ASP A 135 1.23 -4.63 15.54
C ASP A 135 2.63 -4.36 14.96
N ILE A 136 2.75 -4.10 13.67
CA ILE A 136 4.00 -3.65 13.05
C ILE A 136 4.49 -2.34 13.71
N ARG A 137 3.61 -1.36 13.92
CA ARG A 137 3.96 -0.09 14.57
C ARG A 137 4.40 -0.28 16.02
N ARG A 138 3.72 -1.15 16.76
CA ARG A 138 4.11 -1.51 18.14
C ARG A 138 5.50 -2.16 18.17
N PHE A 139 5.75 -3.10 17.27
CA PHE A 139 7.06 -3.75 17.15
C PHE A 139 8.16 -2.74 16.87
N ILE A 140 8.03 -1.88 15.86
CA ILE A 140 9.02 -0.84 15.51
C ILE A 140 9.26 0.09 16.70
N LYS A 141 8.21 0.51 17.42
CA LYS A 141 8.34 1.37 18.60
C LYS A 141 9.14 0.70 19.71
N ASN A 142 8.95 -0.60 19.92
CA ASN A 142 9.66 -1.36 20.94
C ASN A 142 11.15 -1.57 20.57
N GLN A 143 11.45 -1.74 19.28
CA GLN A 143 12.87 -1.84 18.82
C GLN A 143 13.64 -0.53 19.01
N ARG A 144 13.01 0.63 18.83
CA ARG A 144 13.65 1.95 19.01
C ARG A 144 13.90 2.32 20.48
N ARG A 145 13.36 1.56 21.43
CA ARG A 145 13.52 1.78 22.88
C ARG A 145 14.59 0.88 23.51
N ARG A 146 15.12 -0.05 22.75
CA ARG A 146 16.27 -0.89 23.10
C ARG A 146 17.55 -0.31 22.52
#